data_be6cb567b615cce653aeb4ebf9f9c607
#
_entry.id   be6cb567b615cce653aeb4ebf9f9c607
#
_cell.length_a   1.000
_cell.length_b   1.000
_cell.length_c   1.000
_cell.angle_alpha   90.00
_cell.angle_beta   90.00
_cell.angle_gamma   90.00
#
_symmetry.space_group_name_H-M   'P 1'
#
loop_
_entity.id
_entity.type
_entity.pdbx_description
1 polymer ?
#
loop_
_entity_poly.entity_id
_entity_poly.type
_entity_poly.pdbx_seq_one_letter_code
_entity_poly.pdbx_strand_id
1 'polypeptide(L)'
;YYVLTAGEIALLLGSGVFFLLYDYLFIPVSVLLTEYVLLTSLMVMSRVIVKKVFAQYIGAERTKKNVIICGSDEYGIMAKHAMDNVEDATYNILAFVDVNDRKAGKIIEGVKIYKMASLPGLLKRNRVDKVVIAKKMISPDKKREIVEICLAADVNVLEVPRFESWINGELSMR
;
A
#
# COMPACT_ATOMS: atom_id res chain seq x y z
N TYR A 1 -13.89 14.03 13.44
CA TYR A 1 -15.34 13.80 13.29
C TYR A 1 -16.17 14.83 14.06
N TYR A 2 -15.91 15.06 15.34
CA TYR A 2 -16.71 15.96 16.20
C TYR A 2 -16.67 17.44 15.78
N VAL A 3 -15.57 17.92 15.25
CA VAL A 3 -15.44 19.32 14.79
C VAL A 3 -16.29 19.59 13.54
N LEU A 4 -16.44 18.60 12.67
CA LEU A 4 -17.24 18.72 11.43
C LEU A 4 -18.74 18.66 11.72
N THR A 5 -19.16 17.85 12.70
CA THR A 5 -20.56 17.78 13.14
C THR A 5 -20.99 19.03 13.93
N ALA A 6 -20.07 19.64 14.68
CA ALA A 6 -20.32 20.91 15.36
C ALA A 6 -20.59 22.05 14.36
N GLY A 7 -19.88 22.07 13.23
CA GLY A 7 -20.11 23.04 12.15
C GLY A 7 -21.50 22.88 11.50
N GLU A 8 -21.98 21.65 11.32
CA GLU A 8 -23.32 21.38 10.79
C GLU A 8 -24.42 21.84 11.75
N ILE A 9 -24.24 21.58 13.04
CA ILE A 9 -25.17 22.02 14.07
C ILE A 9 -25.21 23.56 14.14
N ALA A 10 -24.06 24.21 14.06
CA ALA A 10 -23.97 25.68 14.06
C ALA A 10 -24.66 26.30 12.83
N LEU A 11 -24.54 25.68 11.65
CA LEU A 11 -25.24 26.11 10.45
C LEU A 11 -26.76 25.93 10.55
N LEU A 12 -27.22 24.81 11.10
CA LEU A 12 -28.66 24.55 11.32
C LEU A 12 -29.24 25.54 12.34
N LEU A 13 -28.53 25.82 13.43
CA LEU A 13 -28.95 26.80 14.42
C LEU A 13 -28.94 28.23 13.84
N GLY A 14 -27.91 28.58 13.08
CA GLY A 14 -27.81 29.87 12.40
C GLY A 14 -28.96 30.10 11.39
N SER A 15 -29.29 29.07 10.59
CA SER A 15 -30.42 29.15 9.65
C SER A 15 -31.75 29.25 10.37
N GLY A 16 -31.92 28.59 11.51
CA GLY A 16 -33.11 28.67 12.34
C GLY A 16 -33.32 30.08 12.95
N VAL A 17 -32.25 30.64 13.52
CA VAL A 17 -32.27 32.02 14.05
C VAL A 17 -32.53 33.02 12.95
N PHE A 18 -31.95 32.83 11.77
CA PHE A 18 -32.19 33.70 10.62
C PHE A 18 -33.62 33.62 10.12
N PHE A 19 -34.24 32.42 10.12
CA PHE A 19 -35.62 32.23 9.78
C PHE A 19 -36.58 32.94 10.77
N LEU A 20 -36.28 32.95 12.05
CA LEU A 20 -37.03 33.67 13.09
C LEU A 20 -36.93 35.19 12.95
N LEU A 21 -35.82 35.68 12.43
CA LEU A 21 -35.62 37.13 12.15
C LEU A 21 -36.11 37.57 10.77
N TYR A 22 -36.59 36.59 9.96
CA TYR A 22 -37.03 36.83 8.59
C TYR A 22 -38.12 37.92 8.47
N ASP A 23 -39.12 37.91 9.35
CA ASP A 23 -40.18 38.91 9.38
C ASP A 23 -39.66 40.35 9.64
N TYR A 24 -38.46 40.46 10.20
CA TYR A 24 -37.83 41.77 10.50
C TYR A 24 -36.95 42.31 9.34
N LEU A 25 -36.44 41.44 8.45
CA LEU A 25 -35.43 41.80 7.46
C LEU A 25 -35.94 41.92 6.01
N PHE A 26 -37.16 41.54 5.69
CA PHE A 26 -37.76 41.63 4.34
C PHE A 26 -36.92 40.94 3.23
N ILE A 27 -36.22 39.85 3.54
CA ILE A 27 -35.38 39.14 2.58
C ILE A 27 -36.22 38.10 1.81
N PRO A 28 -36.16 38.04 0.46
CA PRO A 28 -36.92 37.08 -0.31
C PRO A 28 -36.46 35.65 -0.01
N VAL A 29 -37.40 34.72 0.18
CA VAL A 29 -37.19 33.28 0.48
C VAL A 29 -36.26 32.61 -0.53
N SER A 30 -36.25 33.07 -1.78
CA SER A 30 -35.37 32.59 -2.84
C SER A 30 -33.87 32.80 -2.52
N VAL A 31 -33.51 33.91 -1.86
CA VAL A 31 -32.14 34.19 -1.48
C VAL A 31 -31.69 33.21 -0.39
N LEU A 32 -32.53 32.92 0.59
CA LEU A 32 -32.27 31.98 1.66
C LEU A 32 -32.06 30.55 1.13
N LEU A 33 -32.88 30.12 0.20
CA LEU A 33 -32.77 28.80 -0.43
C LEU A 33 -31.49 28.69 -1.23
N THR A 34 -31.11 29.69 -2.00
CA THR A 34 -29.87 29.66 -2.78
C THR A 34 -28.67 29.66 -1.88
N GLU A 35 -28.63 30.45 -0.82
CA GLU A 35 -27.55 30.48 0.17
C GLU A 35 -27.40 29.12 0.88
N TYR A 36 -28.51 28.52 1.31
CA TYR A 36 -28.47 27.18 1.94
C TYR A 36 -27.93 26.12 1.01
N VAL A 37 -28.34 26.07 -0.24
CA VAL A 37 -27.86 25.12 -1.25
C VAL A 37 -26.35 25.34 -1.51
N LEU A 38 -25.91 26.58 -1.57
CA LEU A 38 -24.52 26.94 -1.83
C LEU A 38 -23.61 26.54 -0.67
N LEU A 39 -24.02 26.82 0.58
CA LEU A 39 -23.28 26.45 1.79
C LEU A 39 -23.20 24.93 1.96
N THR A 40 -24.29 24.20 1.78
CA THR A 40 -24.29 22.74 1.87
C THR A 40 -23.43 22.10 0.79
N SER A 41 -23.48 22.61 -0.44
CA SER A 41 -22.62 22.15 -1.54
C SER A 41 -21.15 22.37 -1.25
N LEU A 42 -20.78 23.57 -0.77
CA LEU A 42 -19.41 23.90 -0.40
C LEU A 42 -18.88 23.00 0.73
N MET A 43 -19.73 22.71 1.72
CA MET A 43 -19.39 21.85 2.85
C MET A 43 -19.15 20.40 2.42
N VAL A 44 -20.00 19.83 1.56
CA VAL A 44 -19.81 18.49 0.99
C VAL A 44 -18.53 18.45 0.14
N MET A 45 -18.31 19.46 -0.69
CA MET A 45 -17.13 19.54 -1.56
C MET A 45 -15.84 19.64 -0.75
N SER A 46 -15.81 20.42 0.32
CA SER A 46 -14.66 20.52 1.22
C SER A 46 -14.32 19.17 1.86
N ARG A 47 -15.32 18.40 2.29
CA ARG A 47 -15.12 17.04 2.84
C ARG A 47 -14.52 16.06 1.83
N VAL A 48 -14.99 16.11 0.57
CA VAL A 48 -14.45 15.27 -0.50
C VAL A 48 -13.00 15.63 -0.79
N ILE A 49 -12.70 16.93 -0.86
CA ILE A 49 -11.34 17.42 -1.10
C ILE A 49 -10.41 17.00 0.06
N VAL A 50 -10.81 17.25 1.30
CA VAL A 50 -10.01 16.88 2.48
C VAL A 50 -9.76 15.37 2.51
N LYS A 51 -10.78 14.55 2.26
CA LYS A 51 -10.61 13.08 2.19
C LYS A 51 -9.62 12.66 1.11
N LYS A 52 -9.72 13.23 -0.10
CA LYS A 52 -8.79 12.91 -1.21
C LYS A 52 -7.36 13.36 -0.90
N VAL A 53 -7.20 14.59 -0.43
CA VAL A 53 -5.89 15.14 -0.05
C VAL A 53 -5.27 14.31 1.08
N PHE A 54 -6.04 14.00 2.12
CA PHE A 54 -5.57 13.20 3.26
C PHE A 54 -5.21 11.77 2.86
N ALA A 55 -6.01 11.12 2.01
CA ALA A 55 -5.70 9.81 1.45
C ALA A 55 -4.43 9.83 0.60
N GLN A 56 -4.20 10.92 -0.14
CA GLN A 56 -3.02 11.08 -0.97
C GLN A 56 -1.75 11.37 -0.15
N TYR A 57 -1.86 12.19 0.90
CA TYR A 57 -0.73 12.51 1.79
C TYR A 57 -0.39 11.36 2.74
N ILE A 58 -1.35 10.71 3.36
CA ILE A 58 -1.11 9.56 4.26
C ILE A 58 -0.71 8.31 3.46
N GLY A 59 -1.26 8.12 2.27
CA GLY A 59 -0.82 7.05 1.36
C GLY A 59 0.62 7.22 0.88
N ALA A 60 1.11 8.46 0.76
CA ALA A 60 2.49 8.73 0.36
C ALA A 60 3.51 8.54 1.50
N GLU A 61 3.09 8.69 2.76
CA GLU A 61 3.96 8.50 3.94
C GLU A 61 4.00 7.05 4.46
N ARG A 62 3.16 6.16 3.93
CA ARG A 62 3.37 4.72 4.16
C ARG A 62 4.69 4.35 3.50
N THR A 63 5.74 4.27 4.30
CA THR A 63 7.07 3.85 3.88
C THR A 63 6.95 2.53 3.12
N LYS A 64 7.07 2.63 1.78
CA LYS A 64 7.05 1.46 0.91
C LYS A 64 8.15 0.52 1.39
N LYS A 65 7.78 -0.67 1.83
CA LYS A 65 8.76 -1.70 2.21
C LYS A 65 9.45 -2.22 0.97
N ASN A 66 10.72 -1.99 0.88
CA ASN A 66 11.54 -2.46 -0.23
C ASN A 66 11.77 -3.96 -0.11
N VAL A 67 11.41 -4.69 -1.16
CA VAL A 67 11.47 -6.16 -1.18
C VAL A 67 12.30 -6.64 -2.36
N ILE A 68 13.12 -7.66 -2.13
CA ILE A 68 13.78 -8.44 -3.17
C ILE A 68 13.17 -9.83 -3.18
N ILE A 69 12.81 -10.34 -4.37
CA ILE A 69 12.23 -11.66 -4.54
C ILE A 69 13.31 -12.62 -5.10
N CYS A 70 13.61 -13.67 -4.35
CA CYS A 70 14.51 -14.74 -4.77
C CYS A 70 13.71 -15.84 -5.50
N GLY A 71 13.82 -15.85 -6.81
CA GLY A 71 13.08 -16.69 -7.76
C GLY A 71 12.42 -15.85 -8.83
N SER A 72 12.68 -16.16 -10.10
CA SER A 72 12.10 -15.47 -11.26
C SER A 72 11.26 -16.41 -12.11
N ASP A 73 10.72 -17.43 -11.49
CA ASP A 73 9.77 -18.37 -12.05
C ASP A 73 8.32 -17.95 -11.72
N GLU A 74 7.38 -18.81 -12.04
CA GLU A 74 5.96 -18.60 -11.80
C GLU A 74 5.65 -18.26 -10.33
N TYR A 75 6.36 -18.89 -9.38
CA TYR A 75 6.22 -18.61 -7.94
C TYR A 75 6.66 -17.20 -7.57
N GLY A 76 7.74 -16.71 -8.19
CA GLY A 76 8.21 -15.33 -7.99
C GLY A 76 7.22 -14.30 -8.52
N ILE A 77 6.63 -14.55 -9.68
CA ILE A 77 5.61 -13.69 -10.29
C ILE A 77 4.35 -13.67 -9.41
N MET A 78 3.90 -14.85 -8.94
CA MET A 78 2.75 -14.94 -8.03
C MET A 78 2.99 -14.20 -6.71
N ALA A 79 4.19 -14.30 -6.14
CA ALA A 79 4.56 -13.56 -4.94
C ALA A 79 4.50 -12.04 -5.18
N LYS A 80 4.96 -11.58 -6.35
CA LYS A 80 4.84 -10.18 -6.75
C LYS A 80 3.38 -9.74 -6.81
N HIS A 81 2.54 -10.46 -7.54
CA HIS A 81 1.11 -10.14 -7.65
C HIS A 81 0.40 -10.14 -6.30
N ALA A 82 0.72 -11.10 -5.43
CA ALA A 82 0.17 -11.12 -4.08
C ALA A 82 0.56 -9.88 -3.27
N MET A 83 1.81 -9.40 -3.43
CA MET A 83 2.28 -8.19 -2.75
C MET A 83 1.71 -6.90 -3.34
N ASP A 84 1.51 -6.84 -4.66
CA ASP A 84 0.92 -5.69 -5.34
C ASP A 84 -0.57 -5.51 -4.98
N ASN A 85 -1.28 -6.60 -4.65
CA ASN A 85 -2.70 -6.62 -4.32
C ASN A 85 -3.02 -6.45 -2.83
N VAL A 86 -2.02 -6.30 -1.95
CA VAL A 86 -2.25 -6.04 -0.53
C VAL A 86 -2.62 -4.57 -0.32
N GLU A 87 -3.89 -4.30 0.00
CA GLU A 87 -4.43 -2.94 0.17
C GLU A 87 -3.71 -2.11 1.24
N ASP A 88 -3.18 -2.75 2.29
CA ASP A 88 -2.57 -2.07 3.44
C ASP A 88 -1.03 -2.01 3.43
N ALA A 89 -0.36 -2.83 2.65
CA ALA A 89 1.10 -2.88 2.61
C ALA A 89 1.61 -2.44 1.24
N THR A 90 2.13 -1.25 1.16
CA THR A 90 2.78 -0.77 -0.05
C THR A 90 4.17 -1.40 -0.14
N TYR A 91 4.29 -2.51 -0.85
CA TYR A 91 5.57 -3.13 -1.17
C TYR A 91 6.15 -2.50 -2.44
N ASN A 92 7.44 -2.24 -2.43
CA ASN A 92 8.20 -1.80 -3.58
C ASN A 92 9.17 -2.91 -3.96
N ILE A 93 8.92 -3.60 -5.06
CA ILE A 93 9.77 -4.71 -5.50
C ILE A 93 10.94 -4.13 -6.27
N LEU A 94 12.12 -4.14 -5.65
CA LEU A 94 13.33 -3.57 -6.21
C LEU A 94 13.95 -4.44 -7.29
N ALA A 95 13.96 -5.76 -7.09
CA ALA A 95 14.65 -6.70 -7.96
C ALA A 95 14.13 -8.13 -7.78
N PHE A 96 14.24 -8.91 -8.85
CA PHE A 96 14.30 -10.37 -8.76
C PHE A 96 15.74 -10.82 -8.71
N VAL A 97 16.01 -11.87 -7.93
CA VAL A 97 17.30 -12.55 -7.89
C VAL A 97 17.09 -14.02 -8.22
N ASP A 98 17.81 -14.55 -9.19
CA ASP A 98 17.71 -15.97 -9.55
C ASP A 98 19.07 -16.67 -9.51
N VAL A 99 19.00 -17.94 -9.15
CA VAL A 99 20.16 -18.87 -9.19
C VAL A 99 20.53 -19.21 -10.63
N ASN A 100 19.58 -19.08 -11.57
CA ASN A 100 19.81 -19.35 -12.99
C ASN A 100 20.36 -18.10 -13.69
N ASP A 101 21.65 -18.10 -13.95
CA ASP A 101 22.36 -17.01 -14.61
C ASP A 101 21.82 -16.65 -16.02
N ARG A 102 21.16 -17.60 -16.72
CA ARG A 102 20.59 -17.36 -18.05
C ARG A 102 19.43 -16.38 -18.06
N LYS A 103 18.79 -16.17 -16.92
CA LYS A 103 17.69 -15.22 -16.77
C LYS A 103 18.17 -13.84 -16.34
N ALA A 104 19.40 -13.71 -15.85
CA ALA A 104 19.93 -12.45 -15.38
C ALA A 104 20.01 -11.39 -16.49
N GLY A 105 19.70 -10.16 -16.14
CA GLY A 105 19.62 -9.02 -17.06
C GLY A 105 18.27 -8.85 -17.76
N LYS A 106 17.38 -9.86 -17.73
CA LYS A 106 16.02 -9.75 -18.25
C LYS A 106 15.13 -8.93 -17.30
N ILE A 107 14.03 -8.45 -17.85
CA ILE A 107 12.99 -7.73 -17.09
C ILE A 107 11.73 -8.59 -17.12
N ILE A 108 11.14 -8.84 -15.95
CA ILE A 108 9.85 -9.48 -15.78
C ILE A 108 8.93 -8.50 -15.07
N GLU A 109 7.79 -8.20 -15.69
CA GLU A 109 6.78 -7.26 -15.14
C GLU A 109 7.35 -5.93 -14.63
N GLY A 110 8.26 -5.36 -15.42
CA GLY A 110 8.89 -4.08 -15.10
C GLY A 110 10.05 -4.17 -14.10
N VAL A 111 10.33 -5.35 -13.52
CA VAL A 111 11.40 -5.55 -12.53
C VAL A 111 12.56 -6.33 -13.13
N LYS A 112 13.78 -5.86 -12.89
CA LYS A 112 15.01 -6.46 -13.42
C LYS A 112 15.44 -7.69 -12.61
N ILE A 113 15.93 -8.72 -13.32
CA ILE A 113 16.47 -9.93 -12.73
C ILE A 113 17.99 -9.79 -12.56
N TYR A 114 18.47 -10.09 -11.38
CA TYR A 114 19.90 -10.10 -11.04
C TYR A 114 20.38 -11.53 -10.72
N LYS A 115 21.70 -11.73 -10.82
CA LYS A 115 22.33 -12.98 -10.40
C LYS A 115 22.34 -13.09 -8.88
N MET A 116 22.36 -14.33 -8.39
CA MET A 116 22.47 -14.61 -6.95
C MET A 116 23.72 -13.94 -6.33
N ALA A 117 24.84 -13.96 -7.03
CA ALA A 117 26.08 -13.29 -6.58
C ALA A 117 25.94 -11.77 -6.38
N SER A 118 24.92 -11.14 -6.97
CA SER A 118 24.68 -9.69 -6.82
C SER A 118 23.87 -9.36 -5.57
N LEU A 119 23.29 -10.35 -4.88
CA LEU A 119 22.43 -10.15 -3.72
C LEU A 119 23.09 -9.32 -2.61
N PRO A 120 24.33 -9.62 -2.16
CA PRO A 120 24.98 -8.83 -1.11
C PRO A 120 25.18 -7.37 -1.50
N GLY A 121 25.47 -7.11 -2.80
CA GLY A 121 25.61 -5.77 -3.33
C GLY A 121 24.28 -5.01 -3.38
N LEU A 122 23.18 -5.68 -3.72
CA LEU A 122 21.85 -5.09 -3.74
C LEU A 122 21.38 -4.72 -2.33
N LEU A 123 21.64 -5.57 -1.33
CA LEU A 123 21.31 -5.30 0.07
C LEU A 123 22.06 -4.09 0.63
N LYS A 124 23.35 -3.94 0.27
CA LYS A 124 24.17 -2.80 0.71
C LYS A 124 23.82 -1.47 0.04
N ARG A 125 23.44 -1.51 -1.25
CA ARG A 125 23.17 -0.29 -2.03
C ARG A 125 21.77 0.24 -1.83
N ASN A 126 20.82 -0.61 -1.51
CA ASN A 126 19.42 -0.27 -1.35
C ASN A 126 18.99 -0.58 0.08
N ARG A 127 18.11 0.27 0.62
CA ARG A 127 17.49 -0.02 1.90
C ARG A 127 16.41 -1.09 1.68
N VAL A 128 16.80 -2.35 1.90
CA VAL A 128 15.91 -3.51 1.72
C VAL A 128 15.33 -3.90 3.07
N ASP A 129 14.02 -3.99 3.16
CA ASP A 129 13.32 -4.36 4.40
C ASP A 129 13.08 -5.88 4.49
N LYS A 130 12.88 -6.54 3.34
CA LYS A 130 12.59 -7.96 3.29
C LYS A 130 13.17 -8.63 2.04
N VAL A 131 13.57 -9.89 2.20
CA VAL A 131 13.86 -10.81 1.09
C VAL A 131 12.86 -11.94 1.12
N VAL A 132 12.22 -12.20 -0.02
CA VAL A 132 11.20 -13.24 -0.16
C VAL A 132 11.75 -14.37 -1.02
N ILE A 133 11.79 -15.58 -0.48
CA ILE A 133 12.18 -16.78 -1.22
C ILE A 133 10.90 -17.35 -1.85
N ALA A 134 10.78 -17.20 -3.17
CA ALA A 134 9.62 -17.63 -3.95
C ALA A 134 10.09 -18.52 -5.12
N LYS A 135 10.42 -19.77 -4.83
CA LYS A 135 10.88 -20.73 -5.82
C LYS A 135 10.34 -22.13 -5.52
N LYS A 136 9.87 -22.81 -6.54
CA LYS A 136 9.26 -24.16 -6.40
C LYS A 136 10.25 -25.16 -5.79
N MET A 137 11.49 -25.16 -6.27
CA MET A 137 12.56 -26.01 -5.76
C MET A 137 13.84 -25.19 -5.62
N ILE A 138 14.30 -25.04 -4.40
CA ILE A 138 15.60 -24.47 -4.07
C ILE A 138 16.38 -25.51 -3.28
N SER A 139 17.66 -25.71 -3.61
CA SER A 139 18.50 -26.62 -2.83
C SER A 139 18.70 -26.09 -1.41
N PRO A 140 18.75 -26.96 -0.39
CA PRO A 140 18.96 -26.54 1.00
C PRO A 140 20.22 -25.66 1.18
N ASP A 141 21.29 -25.95 0.44
CA ASP A 141 22.52 -25.17 0.50
C ASP A 141 22.33 -23.74 -0.01
N LYS A 142 21.62 -23.57 -1.14
CA LYS A 142 21.31 -22.25 -1.68
C LYS A 142 20.35 -21.46 -0.79
N LYS A 143 19.41 -22.13 -0.17
CA LYS A 143 18.53 -21.50 0.82
C LYS A 143 19.33 -20.99 2.02
N ARG A 144 20.26 -21.82 2.55
CA ARG A 144 21.14 -21.44 3.64
C ARG A 144 21.99 -20.24 3.26
N GLU A 145 22.63 -20.25 2.07
CA GLU A 145 23.41 -19.13 1.54
C GLU A 145 22.62 -17.82 1.53
N ILE A 146 21.36 -17.84 1.05
CA ILE A 146 20.47 -16.65 1.05
C ILE A 146 20.22 -16.15 2.46
N VAL A 147 19.90 -17.06 3.38
CA VAL A 147 19.59 -16.70 4.77
C VAL A 147 20.82 -16.11 5.46
N GLU A 148 22.00 -16.68 5.26
CA GLU A 148 23.24 -16.17 5.83
C GLU A 148 23.59 -14.76 5.32
N ILE A 149 23.42 -14.52 4.01
CA ILE A 149 23.61 -13.19 3.40
C ILE A 149 22.65 -12.18 3.99
N CYS A 150 21.39 -12.55 4.16
CA CYS A 150 20.35 -11.67 4.70
C CYS A 150 20.56 -11.38 6.19
N LEU A 151 20.95 -12.38 6.98
CA LEU A 151 21.29 -12.21 8.39
C LEU A 151 22.48 -11.26 8.58
N ALA A 152 23.52 -11.39 7.74
CA ALA A 152 24.67 -10.48 7.78
C ALA A 152 24.31 -9.03 7.43
N ALA A 153 23.20 -8.82 6.73
CA ALA A 153 22.68 -7.49 6.35
C ALA A 153 21.53 -7.00 7.25
N ASP A 154 21.15 -7.74 8.30
CA ASP A 154 20.01 -7.48 9.19
C ASP A 154 18.67 -7.32 8.42
N VAL A 155 18.46 -8.17 7.42
CA VAL A 155 17.26 -8.16 6.57
C VAL A 155 16.39 -9.38 6.84
N ASN A 156 15.09 -9.16 7.03
CA ASN A 156 14.13 -10.23 7.27
C ASN A 156 13.94 -11.11 6.03
N VAL A 157 13.96 -12.43 6.23
CA VAL A 157 13.68 -13.41 5.17
C VAL A 157 12.29 -14.02 5.36
N LEU A 158 11.52 -14.05 4.29
CA LEU A 158 10.22 -14.70 4.22
C LEU A 158 10.25 -15.78 3.14
N GLU A 159 9.72 -16.95 3.43
CA GLU A 159 9.55 -18.02 2.46
C GLU A 159 8.09 -18.15 2.06
N VAL A 160 7.82 -18.21 0.75
CA VAL A 160 6.49 -18.51 0.24
C VAL A 160 6.27 -20.02 0.31
N PRO A 161 5.25 -20.50 1.03
CA PRO A 161 4.92 -21.93 1.10
C PRO A 161 4.58 -22.47 -0.30
N ARG A 162 4.81 -23.76 -0.51
CA ARG A 162 4.44 -24.41 -1.76
C ARG A 162 2.92 -24.48 -1.89
N PHE A 163 2.39 -24.19 -3.07
CA PHE A 163 0.94 -24.27 -3.34
C PHE A 163 0.38 -25.66 -3.07
N GLU A 164 1.17 -26.70 -3.33
CA GLU A 164 0.78 -28.10 -3.11
C GLU A 164 0.51 -28.38 -1.61
N SER A 165 1.21 -27.72 -0.69
CA SER A 165 0.96 -27.86 0.76
C SER A 165 -0.35 -27.19 1.22
N TRP A 166 -0.84 -26.23 0.47
CA TRP A 166 -2.15 -25.59 0.75
C TRP A 166 -3.31 -26.50 0.35
N ILE A 167 -3.18 -27.19 -0.78
CA ILE A 167 -4.22 -28.09 -1.31
C ILE A 167 -4.31 -29.37 -0.45
N ASN A 168 -3.18 -29.85 0.05
CA ASN A 168 -3.11 -31.08 0.85
C ASN A 168 -3.37 -30.87 2.35
N GLY A 169 -3.69 -29.66 2.79
CA GLY A 169 -4.01 -29.39 4.20
C GLY A 169 -2.83 -29.52 5.17
N GLU A 170 -1.60 -29.59 4.70
CA GLU A 170 -0.39 -29.77 5.52
C GLU A 170 0.07 -28.51 6.27
N LEU A 171 -0.65 -27.39 6.14
CA LEU A 171 -0.43 -26.21 6.95
C LEU A 171 -1.03 -26.41 8.34
N SER A 172 -0.36 -27.20 9.18
CA SER A 172 -0.61 -27.15 10.60
C SER A 172 -0.07 -25.82 11.15
N MET A 173 -0.96 -25.00 11.66
CA MET A 173 -0.56 -23.83 12.46
C MET A 173 0.19 -24.33 13.71
N ARG A 174 1.47 -24.05 13.75
CA ARG A 174 2.28 -24.13 14.96
C ARG A 174 2.53 -22.74 15.50
#